data_4f4a20d14e4f03549e31b0a020bf6239
#
_entry.id   4f4a20d14e4f03549e31b0a020bf6239
#
_cell.length_a   1.000
_cell.length_b   1.000
_cell.length_c   1.000
_cell.angle_alpha   90.00
_cell.angle_beta   90.00
_cell.angle_gamma   90.00
#
_symmetry.space_group_name_H-M   'P 1'
#
loop_
_entity.id
_entity.type
_entity.pdbx_description
1 polymer ?
#
loop_
_entity_poly.entity_id
_entity_poly.type
_entity_poly.pdbx_seq_one_letter_code
_entity_poly.pdbx_strand_id
1 'polypeptide(L)'
;MIDIRQLAHPCGPLLAEPGHARLAAGLDMLRDSLPLQASRVLIHMIIRGAMRWYHRLTVIGQERFLDIRPAIIAANHSSHLDAIAIFSSLALSQVSATCSAAARDYFFARRLTALVARLMANGIPIDRRGGYGSSLWPCVEKLLGGTSLIFFPEGTRTRTGRIGLFKAGVVTLSRQARVPVIPTYIRGTLESLGLGKYFPRRQPITVVFGEPMRFWKAPLAQLRPAEAARLLGDRVRAMQEDLRESE
;
A
#
# COMPACT_ATOMS: atom_id res chain seq x y z
N MET A 1 3.80 21.61 20.41
CA MET A 1 4.90 20.99 19.64
C MET A 1 5.38 19.81 20.49
N ILE A 2 4.92 18.59 20.18
CA ILE A 2 5.24 17.38 20.97
C ILE A 2 6.60 16.90 20.47
N ASP A 3 7.58 16.84 21.38
CA ASP A 3 8.91 16.31 21.08
C ASP A 3 8.83 14.81 20.84
N ILE A 4 9.01 14.41 19.56
CA ILE A 4 8.95 13.03 19.07
C ILE A 4 10.03 12.14 19.71
N ARG A 5 11.04 12.73 20.36
CA ARG A 5 12.15 11.99 21.01
C ARG A 5 11.78 11.39 22.37
N GLN A 6 10.64 11.73 22.95
CA GLN A 6 10.20 11.22 24.26
C GLN A 6 9.31 9.97 24.18
N LEU A 7 8.97 9.47 23.00
CA LEU A 7 8.34 8.18 22.84
C LEU A 7 9.41 7.07 22.80
N ALA A 8 10.17 6.95 23.88
CA ALA A 8 11.20 5.95 24.04
C ALA A 8 10.58 4.53 24.05
N HIS A 9 11.14 3.65 23.24
CA HIS A 9 10.75 2.27 23.03
C HIS A 9 11.00 1.34 24.22
N PRO A 10 10.08 0.41 24.50
CA PRO A 10 10.36 -0.75 25.34
C PRO A 10 10.86 -1.98 24.55
N CYS A 11 11.47 -1.82 23.38
CA CYS A 11 12.09 -2.95 22.68
C CYS A 11 13.53 -2.59 22.31
N GLY A 12 14.48 -3.28 22.96
CA GLY A 12 15.90 -3.19 22.67
C GLY A 12 16.25 -3.56 21.22
N PRO A 13 17.48 -3.24 20.75
CA PRO A 13 17.90 -3.41 19.37
C PRO A 13 17.96 -4.88 19.00
N LEU A 14 16.98 -5.37 18.23
CA LEU A 14 17.12 -6.61 17.49
C LEU A 14 18.24 -6.40 16.47
N LEU A 15 19.35 -7.10 16.70
CA LEU A 15 20.56 -7.13 15.89
C LEU A 15 20.20 -7.45 14.43
N ALA A 16 20.02 -6.40 13.62
CA ALA A 16 20.02 -6.52 12.18
C ALA A 16 21.47 -6.81 11.77
N GLU A 17 21.68 -7.86 11.00
CA GLU A 17 22.97 -8.18 10.38
C GLU A 17 23.59 -6.90 9.79
N PRO A 18 24.85 -6.56 10.10
CA PRO A 18 25.46 -5.26 9.75
C PRO A 18 25.44 -4.93 8.26
N GLY A 19 25.39 -5.93 7.40
CA GLY A 19 25.29 -5.77 5.94
C GLY A 19 23.94 -5.26 5.46
N HIS A 20 22.83 -5.67 6.08
CA HIS A 20 21.48 -5.24 5.69
C HIS A 20 21.17 -3.81 6.15
N ALA A 21 21.69 -3.40 7.31
CA ALA A 21 21.54 -2.04 7.83
C ALA A 21 22.28 -1.02 6.97
N ARG A 22 23.51 -1.33 6.52
CA ARG A 22 24.30 -0.47 5.62
C ARG A 22 23.67 -0.35 4.22
N LEU A 23 23.11 -1.43 3.69
CA LEU A 23 22.42 -1.40 2.41
C LEU A 23 21.11 -0.58 2.50
N ALA A 24 20.37 -0.71 3.60
CA ALA A 24 19.17 0.07 3.85
C ALA A 24 19.50 1.57 3.96
N ALA A 25 20.52 1.94 4.73
CA ALA A 25 20.95 3.33 4.90
C ALA A 25 21.48 3.95 3.59
N GLY A 26 22.29 3.21 2.81
CA GLY A 26 22.78 3.69 1.52
C GLY A 26 21.67 3.89 0.47
N LEU A 27 20.63 3.05 0.53
CA LEU A 27 19.47 3.16 -0.36
C LEU A 27 18.47 4.23 0.13
N ASP A 28 18.44 4.56 1.42
CA ASP A 28 17.66 5.68 1.95
C ASP A 28 18.31 7.04 1.59
N MET A 29 19.64 7.13 1.55
CA MET A 29 20.33 8.33 1.03
C MET A 29 20.07 8.57 -0.47
N LEU A 30 19.96 7.50 -1.27
CA LEU A 30 19.60 7.62 -2.70
C LEU A 30 18.14 8.03 -2.90
N ARG A 31 17.27 7.82 -1.91
CA ARG A 31 15.84 8.05 -2.00
C ARG A 31 15.47 9.54 -2.16
N ASP A 32 16.26 10.44 -1.63
CA ASP A 32 16.02 11.87 -1.63
C ASP A 32 16.78 12.60 -2.76
N SER A 33 17.55 11.86 -3.58
CA SER A 33 18.23 12.47 -4.71
C SER A 33 17.24 12.87 -5.82
N LEU A 34 17.32 14.12 -6.30
CA LEU A 34 16.50 14.64 -7.39
C LEU A 34 16.51 13.74 -8.64
N PRO A 35 17.67 13.16 -9.09
CA PRO A 35 17.69 12.26 -10.24
C PRO A 35 16.85 11.01 -10.03
N LEU A 36 16.83 10.45 -8.82
CA LEU A 36 16.05 9.23 -8.55
C LEU A 36 14.55 9.50 -8.48
N GLN A 37 14.16 10.67 -7.95
CA GLN A 37 12.75 11.08 -7.97
C GLN A 37 12.27 11.31 -9.42
N ALA A 38 13.04 11.98 -10.23
CA ALA A 38 12.73 12.20 -11.64
C ALA A 38 12.65 10.86 -12.44
N SER A 39 13.61 9.95 -12.20
CA SER A 39 13.59 8.61 -12.80
C SER A 39 12.35 7.81 -12.38
N ARG A 40 11.93 7.90 -11.13
CA ARG A 40 10.71 7.25 -10.62
C ARG A 40 9.48 7.81 -11.32
N VAL A 41 9.33 9.13 -11.41
CA VAL A 41 8.21 9.77 -12.12
C VAL A 41 8.16 9.30 -13.57
N LEU A 42 9.30 9.30 -14.29
CA LEU A 42 9.38 8.84 -15.67
C LEU A 42 8.96 7.37 -15.81
N ILE A 43 9.47 6.49 -14.96
CA ILE A 43 9.09 5.07 -14.93
C ILE A 43 7.58 4.93 -14.71
N HIS A 44 7.01 5.67 -13.76
CA HIS A 44 5.57 5.63 -13.51
C HIS A 44 4.73 6.21 -14.66
N MET A 45 5.23 7.19 -15.40
CA MET A 45 4.57 7.68 -16.61
C MET A 45 4.51 6.58 -17.69
N ILE A 46 5.62 5.87 -17.92
CA ILE A 46 5.68 4.77 -18.88
C ILE A 46 4.73 3.63 -18.47
N ILE A 47 4.79 3.22 -17.19
CA ILE A 47 3.93 2.17 -16.65
C ILE A 47 2.46 2.57 -16.74
N ARG A 48 2.10 3.81 -16.39
CA ARG A 48 0.75 4.33 -16.52
C ARG A 48 0.26 4.27 -17.98
N GLY A 49 1.12 4.63 -18.94
CA GLY A 49 0.84 4.49 -20.38
C GLY A 49 0.54 3.04 -20.75
N ALA A 50 1.39 2.11 -20.30
CA ALA A 50 1.21 0.68 -20.52
C ALA A 50 -0.08 0.14 -19.84
N MET A 51 -0.36 0.55 -18.61
CA MET A 51 -1.58 0.15 -17.90
C MET A 51 -2.84 0.65 -18.62
N ARG A 52 -2.84 1.89 -19.12
CA ARG A 52 -3.97 2.45 -19.88
C ARG A 52 -4.14 1.79 -21.25
N TRP A 53 -3.05 1.58 -21.98
CA TRP A 53 -3.12 1.01 -23.31
C TRP A 53 -3.34 -0.51 -23.31
N TYR A 54 -2.53 -1.25 -22.53
CA TYR A 54 -2.56 -2.72 -22.54
C TYR A 54 -3.69 -3.28 -21.67
N HIS A 55 -3.90 -2.72 -20.47
CA HIS A 55 -4.90 -3.18 -19.52
C HIS A 55 -6.18 -2.35 -19.49
N ARG A 56 -6.31 -1.33 -20.35
CA ARG A 56 -7.48 -0.43 -20.38
C ARG A 56 -7.84 0.04 -18.97
N LEU A 57 -6.83 0.49 -18.19
CA LEU A 57 -7.01 0.89 -16.81
C LEU A 57 -8.10 1.95 -16.67
N THR A 58 -9.14 1.61 -15.92
CA THR A 58 -10.23 2.50 -15.52
C THR A 58 -10.08 2.87 -14.05
N VAL A 59 -10.27 4.14 -13.72
CA VAL A 59 -10.16 4.67 -12.35
C VAL A 59 -11.44 5.36 -11.98
N ILE A 60 -12.03 4.99 -10.84
CA ILE A 60 -13.29 5.52 -10.32
C ILE A 60 -13.06 6.07 -8.91
N GLY A 61 -13.58 7.25 -8.59
CA GLY A 61 -13.54 7.84 -7.26
C GLY A 61 -12.18 8.44 -6.86
N GLN A 62 -11.27 8.70 -7.82
CA GLN A 62 -9.96 9.29 -7.54
C GLN A 62 -10.09 10.68 -6.88
N GLU A 63 -11.09 11.45 -7.23
CA GLU A 63 -11.39 12.78 -6.71
C GLU A 63 -11.63 12.81 -5.20
N ARG A 64 -12.06 11.69 -4.60
CA ARG A 64 -12.40 11.57 -3.18
C ARG A 64 -11.20 11.72 -2.24
N PHE A 65 -9.99 11.59 -2.77
CA PHE A 65 -8.79 11.68 -1.94
C PHE A 65 -7.64 12.50 -2.55
N LEU A 66 -7.87 13.21 -3.66
CA LEU A 66 -6.83 14.01 -4.32
C LEU A 66 -6.13 14.97 -3.35
N ASP A 67 -6.91 15.59 -2.46
CA ASP A 67 -6.42 16.60 -1.49
C ASP A 67 -6.14 16.00 -0.11
N ILE A 68 -6.31 14.67 0.05
CA ILE A 68 -6.12 13.99 1.33
C ILE A 68 -4.73 13.38 1.38
N ARG A 69 -3.83 14.01 2.14
CA ARG A 69 -2.48 13.50 2.39
C ARG A 69 -2.02 13.79 3.81
N PRO A 70 -1.36 12.84 4.46
CA PRO A 70 -1.19 11.43 4.08
C PRO A 70 -2.47 10.60 4.26
N ALA A 71 -2.56 9.49 3.55
CA ALA A 71 -3.65 8.53 3.65
C ALA A 71 -3.15 7.07 3.55
N ILE A 72 -3.94 6.12 4.05
CA ILE A 72 -3.71 4.69 3.83
C ILE A 72 -4.68 4.22 2.75
N ILE A 73 -4.16 3.76 1.60
CA ILE A 73 -4.95 3.15 0.53
C ILE A 73 -5.02 1.66 0.84
N ALA A 74 -6.18 1.19 1.31
CA ALA A 74 -6.39 -0.19 1.74
C ALA A 74 -7.16 -0.97 0.69
N ALA A 75 -6.50 -1.93 0.04
CA ALA A 75 -7.05 -2.65 -1.10
C ALA A 75 -7.11 -4.16 -0.89
N ASN A 76 -7.97 -4.86 -1.67
CA ASN A 76 -7.88 -6.30 -1.87
C ASN A 76 -6.57 -6.66 -2.58
N HIS A 77 -6.11 -7.91 -2.40
CA HIS A 77 -4.83 -8.35 -2.92
C HIS A 77 -4.92 -9.67 -3.68
N SER A 78 -4.68 -9.63 -4.98
CA SER A 78 -4.76 -10.81 -5.86
C SER A 78 -3.54 -10.97 -6.78
N SER A 79 -2.77 -9.90 -6.99
CA SER A 79 -1.69 -9.87 -7.96
C SER A 79 -0.55 -8.94 -7.54
N HIS A 80 0.62 -9.14 -8.10
CA HIS A 80 1.70 -8.13 -8.07
C HIS A 80 1.33 -6.86 -8.83
N LEU A 81 0.39 -6.93 -9.78
CA LEU A 81 -0.10 -5.76 -10.50
C LEU A 81 -0.97 -4.83 -9.64
N ASP A 82 -1.45 -5.28 -8.47
CA ASP A 82 -2.35 -4.45 -7.63
C ASP A 82 -1.70 -3.13 -7.22
N ALA A 83 -0.47 -3.18 -6.69
CA ALA A 83 0.25 -1.97 -6.33
C ALA A 83 0.54 -1.09 -7.55
N ILE A 84 0.90 -1.70 -8.68
CA ILE A 84 1.16 -1.00 -9.94
C ILE A 84 -0.12 -0.31 -10.45
N ALA A 85 -1.27 -0.98 -10.37
CA ALA A 85 -2.57 -0.43 -10.76
C ALA A 85 -2.93 0.79 -9.89
N ILE A 86 -2.74 0.70 -8.56
CA ILE A 86 -2.97 1.83 -7.66
C ILE A 86 -2.02 2.99 -8.02
N PHE A 87 -0.69 2.76 -8.10
CA PHE A 87 0.26 3.82 -8.46
C PHE A 87 -0.08 4.46 -9.82
N SER A 88 -0.51 3.67 -10.80
CA SER A 88 -0.95 4.17 -12.11
C SER A 88 -2.24 4.98 -12.05
N SER A 89 -3.01 4.83 -10.97
CA SER A 89 -4.26 5.57 -10.72
C SER A 89 -4.04 6.88 -9.96
N LEU A 90 -2.87 7.06 -9.32
CA LEU A 90 -2.55 8.27 -8.54
C LEU A 90 -2.18 9.45 -9.46
N ALA A 91 -2.38 10.68 -9.01
CA ALA A 91 -1.77 11.84 -9.66
C ALA A 91 -0.24 11.75 -9.59
N LEU A 92 0.49 12.26 -10.60
CA LEU A 92 1.96 12.18 -10.63
C LEU A 92 2.60 12.82 -9.39
N SER A 93 2.02 13.92 -8.89
CA SER A 93 2.44 14.56 -7.65
C SER A 93 2.24 13.70 -6.40
N GLN A 94 1.40 12.65 -6.46
CA GLN A 94 1.15 11.72 -5.36
C GLN A 94 2.10 10.53 -5.39
N VAL A 95 2.65 10.18 -6.56
CA VAL A 95 3.52 9.00 -6.72
C VAL A 95 4.74 9.06 -5.82
N SER A 96 5.44 10.20 -5.79
CA SER A 96 6.63 10.39 -4.95
C SER A 96 6.32 10.43 -3.45
N ALA A 97 5.09 10.86 -3.09
CA ALA A 97 4.61 10.95 -1.72
C ALA A 97 3.83 9.69 -1.27
N THR A 98 3.94 8.60 -2.01
CA THR A 98 3.25 7.34 -1.71
C THR A 98 4.26 6.19 -1.68
N CYS A 99 4.10 5.27 -0.75
CA CYS A 99 4.88 4.05 -0.62
C CYS A 99 3.95 2.83 -0.50
N SER A 100 4.46 1.64 -0.74
CA SER A 100 3.72 0.39 -0.55
C SER A 100 4.37 -0.47 0.53
N ALA A 101 3.55 -1.02 1.40
CA ALA A 101 3.98 -2.03 2.35
C ALA A 101 4.33 -3.33 1.62
N ALA A 102 5.58 -3.75 1.67
CA ALA A 102 6.08 -4.92 0.96
C ALA A 102 6.70 -5.94 1.94
N ALA A 103 6.39 -7.22 1.73
CA ALA A 103 6.93 -8.28 2.57
C ALA A 103 8.45 -8.39 2.42
N ARG A 104 9.17 -8.28 3.54
CA ARG A 104 10.64 -8.33 3.58
C ARG A 104 11.17 -9.64 3.04
N ASP A 105 10.60 -10.75 3.44
CA ASP A 105 10.98 -12.11 3.07
C ASP A 105 10.84 -12.41 1.57
N TYR A 106 9.96 -11.70 0.87
CA TYR A 106 9.71 -11.93 -0.55
C TYR A 106 10.44 -10.92 -1.45
N PHE A 107 10.29 -9.62 -1.20
CA PHE A 107 10.81 -8.59 -2.10
C PHE A 107 12.25 -8.19 -1.81
N PHE A 108 12.71 -8.34 -0.57
CA PHE A 108 14.03 -7.88 -0.15
C PHE A 108 15.04 -9.03 0.06
N ALA A 109 14.68 -10.27 -0.29
CA ALA A 109 15.58 -11.42 -0.25
C ALA A 109 16.72 -11.37 -1.28
N ARG A 110 16.49 -10.70 -2.42
CA ARG A 110 17.48 -10.55 -3.50
C ARG A 110 17.63 -9.08 -3.88
N ARG A 111 18.87 -8.66 -4.18
CA ARG A 111 19.19 -7.25 -4.52
C ARG A 111 18.37 -6.70 -5.68
N LEU A 112 18.18 -7.50 -6.74
CA LEU A 112 17.42 -7.08 -7.93
C LEU A 112 15.92 -6.90 -7.62
N THR A 113 15.29 -7.84 -6.91
CA THR A 113 13.89 -7.71 -6.52
C THR A 113 13.66 -6.57 -5.54
N ALA A 114 14.63 -6.30 -4.65
CA ALA A 114 14.58 -5.15 -3.75
C ALA A 114 14.66 -3.82 -4.52
N LEU A 115 15.52 -3.73 -5.52
CA LEU A 115 15.63 -2.55 -6.38
C LEU A 115 14.31 -2.30 -7.15
N VAL A 116 13.75 -3.35 -7.75
CA VAL A 116 12.46 -3.28 -8.46
C VAL A 116 11.33 -2.84 -7.52
N ALA A 117 11.22 -3.43 -6.34
CA ALA A 117 10.22 -3.04 -5.35
C ALA A 117 10.34 -1.57 -4.92
N ARG A 118 11.57 -1.08 -4.80
CA ARG A 118 11.83 0.34 -4.45
C ARG A 118 11.53 1.29 -5.59
N LEU A 119 11.91 0.95 -6.82
CA LEU A 119 11.65 1.80 -7.99
C LEU A 119 10.16 1.82 -8.34
N MET A 120 9.51 0.65 -8.33
CA MET A 120 8.14 0.48 -8.79
C MET A 120 7.07 0.79 -7.74
N ALA A 121 7.35 0.50 -6.47
CA ALA A 121 6.35 0.57 -5.41
C ALA A 121 6.79 1.41 -4.21
N ASN A 122 7.97 2.06 -4.27
CA ASN A 122 8.56 2.73 -3.10
C ASN A 122 8.49 1.85 -1.84
N GLY A 123 8.78 0.54 -2.01
CA GLY A 123 8.45 -0.51 -1.06
C GLY A 123 9.11 -0.32 0.30
N ILE A 124 8.31 -0.39 1.36
CA ILE A 124 8.78 -0.44 2.74
C ILE A 124 8.78 -1.91 3.18
N PRO A 125 9.93 -2.44 3.64
CA PRO A 125 9.98 -3.81 4.11
C PRO A 125 9.19 -3.96 5.42
N ILE A 126 8.20 -4.87 5.42
CA ILE A 126 7.44 -5.26 6.61
C ILE A 126 7.76 -6.69 6.96
N ASP A 127 8.02 -6.95 8.23
CA ASP A 127 8.14 -8.31 8.74
C ASP A 127 6.75 -8.86 9.08
N ARG A 128 6.31 -9.90 8.36
CA ARG A 128 5.00 -10.53 8.58
C ARG A 128 4.95 -11.44 9.81
N ARG A 129 6.11 -11.84 10.35
CA ARG A 129 6.26 -12.76 11.47
C ARG A 129 6.50 -12.03 12.79
N GLY A 130 6.86 -10.75 12.73
CA GLY A 130 7.04 -9.91 13.91
C GLY A 130 5.72 -9.59 14.61
N GLY A 131 5.76 -9.38 15.92
CA GLY A 131 4.60 -8.89 16.68
C GLY A 131 4.10 -7.55 16.14
N TYR A 132 2.82 -7.24 16.37
CA TYR A 132 2.12 -6.07 15.80
C TYR A 132 2.88 -4.74 15.97
N GLY A 133 3.60 -4.54 17.09
CA GLY A 133 4.28 -3.27 17.39
C GLY A 133 5.51 -3.01 16.53
N SER A 134 6.42 -3.99 16.42
CA SER A 134 7.70 -3.79 15.73
C SER A 134 7.60 -3.89 14.21
N SER A 135 6.66 -4.68 13.68
CA SER A 135 6.54 -4.91 12.24
C SER A 135 5.89 -3.76 11.47
N LEU A 136 5.01 -2.97 12.12
CA LEU A 136 4.28 -1.87 11.48
C LEU A 136 4.88 -0.49 11.75
N TRP A 137 5.85 -0.39 12.65
CA TRP A 137 6.46 0.91 13.01
C TRP A 137 7.04 1.69 11.82
N PRO A 138 7.75 1.05 10.87
CA PRO A 138 8.23 1.77 9.68
C PRO A 138 7.10 2.39 8.84
N CYS A 139 5.90 1.80 8.87
CA CYS A 139 4.72 2.36 8.21
C CYS A 139 4.21 3.59 8.97
N VAL A 140 4.18 3.55 10.31
CA VAL A 140 3.77 4.69 11.15
C VAL A 140 4.70 5.88 10.92
N GLU A 141 6.02 5.67 10.92
CA GLU A 141 7.01 6.72 10.66
C GLU A 141 6.78 7.40 9.30
N LYS A 142 6.51 6.62 8.25
CA LYS A 142 6.22 7.16 6.92
C LYS A 142 4.93 7.99 6.88
N LEU A 143 3.87 7.51 7.53
CA LEU A 143 2.60 8.22 7.62
C LEU A 143 2.76 9.53 8.41
N LEU A 144 3.48 9.52 9.53
CA LEU A 144 3.78 10.72 10.31
C LEU A 144 4.66 11.70 9.54
N GLY A 145 5.56 11.20 8.67
CA GLY A 145 6.37 11.99 7.75
C GLY A 145 5.63 12.50 6.51
N GLY A 146 4.29 12.40 6.45
CA GLY A 146 3.48 12.92 5.35
C GLY A 146 3.43 12.01 4.09
N THR A 147 3.95 10.78 4.18
CA THR A 147 3.92 9.82 3.06
C THR A 147 2.67 8.94 3.15
N SER A 148 1.89 8.85 2.07
CA SER A 148 0.75 7.94 1.97
C SER A 148 1.22 6.49 1.82
N LEU A 149 0.39 5.54 2.24
CA LEU A 149 0.73 4.12 2.29
C LEU A 149 -0.28 3.28 1.52
N ILE A 150 0.18 2.49 0.54
CA ILE A 150 -0.61 1.40 -0.04
C ILE A 150 -0.44 0.18 0.88
N PHE A 151 -1.56 -0.34 1.36
CA PHE A 151 -1.60 -1.44 2.31
C PHE A 151 -2.61 -2.50 1.89
N PHE A 152 -2.22 -3.78 1.97
CA PHE A 152 -3.08 -4.92 1.67
C PHE A 152 -3.44 -5.65 2.97
N PRO A 153 -4.60 -5.35 3.57
CA PRO A 153 -4.93 -5.84 4.92
C PRO A 153 -5.15 -7.35 5.00
N GLU A 154 -5.36 -8.04 3.89
CA GLU A 154 -5.43 -9.51 3.81
C GLU A 154 -4.09 -10.15 4.23
N GLY A 155 -2.97 -9.46 4.00
CA GLY A 155 -1.62 -9.93 4.33
C GLY A 155 -1.08 -11.03 3.40
N THR A 156 -1.88 -11.52 2.46
CA THR A 156 -1.50 -12.47 1.41
C THR A 156 -2.36 -12.28 0.18
N ARG A 157 -1.90 -12.75 -0.98
CA ARG A 157 -2.68 -12.71 -2.22
C ARG A 157 -3.71 -13.83 -2.25
N THR A 158 -4.94 -13.51 -2.63
CA THR A 158 -5.95 -14.52 -2.91
C THR A 158 -5.63 -15.30 -4.19
N ARG A 159 -6.03 -16.57 -4.22
CA ARG A 159 -5.93 -17.43 -5.43
C ARG A 159 -7.27 -17.54 -6.15
N THR A 160 -8.37 -17.24 -5.46
CA THR A 160 -9.74 -17.45 -5.93
C THR A 160 -10.44 -16.16 -6.34
N GLY A 161 -9.82 -14.99 -6.13
CA GLY A 161 -10.44 -13.68 -6.35
C GLY A 161 -11.44 -13.29 -5.25
N ARG A 162 -11.70 -14.15 -4.27
CA ARG A 162 -12.52 -13.79 -3.11
C ARG A 162 -11.72 -12.87 -2.19
N ILE A 163 -12.32 -11.76 -1.77
CA ILE A 163 -11.73 -10.82 -0.81
C ILE A 163 -11.71 -11.49 0.56
N GLY A 164 -10.51 -11.69 1.10
CA GLY A 164 -10.29 -12.29 2.40
C GLY A 164 -10.65 -11.37 3.57
N LEU A 165 -10.45 -11.88 4.79
CA LEU A 165 -10.64 -11.08 5.99
C LEU A 165 -9.53 -10.03 6.11
N PHE A 166 -9.91 -8.79 6.38
CA PHE A 166 -8.99 -7.70 6.64
C PHE A 166 -8.48 -7.76 8.08
N LYS A 167 -7.16 -7.73 8.24
CA LYS A 167 -6.48 -7.74 9.54
C LYS A 167 -6.51 -6.36 10.17
N ALA A 168 -6.56 -6.32 11.50
CA ALA A 168 -6.68 -5.10 12.30
C ALA A 168 -5.51 -4.10 12.15
N GLY A 169 -4.37 -4.52 11.59
CA GLY A 169 -3.18 -3.68 11.42
C GLY A 169 -3.42 -2.37 10.70
N VAL A 170 -4.27 -2.35 9.68
CA VAL A 170 -4.63 -1.12 8.96
C VAL A 170 -5.35 -0.10 9.85
N VAL A 171 -6.23 -0.57 10.73
CA VAL A 171 -6.94 0.27 11.70
C VAL A 171 -5.99 0.83 12.74
N THR A 172 -5.08 -0.01 13.24
CA THR A 172 -4.03 0.40 14.19
C THR A 172 -3.15 1.49 13.60
N LEU A 173 -2.68 1.32 12.36
CA LEU A 173 -1.91 2.34 11.63
C LEU A 173 -2.67 3.67 11.52
N SER A 174 -3.94 3.60 11.08
CA SER A 174 -4.80 4.79 10.96
C SER A 174 -4.99 5.53 12.27
N ARG A 175 -5.19 4.80 13.37
CA ARG A 175 -5.36 5.39 14.71
C ARG A 175 -4.07 6.02 15.24
N GLN A 176 -2.94 5.32 15.11
CA GLN A 176 -1.65 5.81 15.58
C GLN A 176 -1.17 7.04 14.82
N ALA A 177 -1.27 7.02 13.49
CA ALA A 177 -0.84 8.14 12.66
C ALA A 177 -1.93 9.22 12.48
N ARG A 178 -3.18 8.98 12.92
CA ARG A 178 -4.36 9.84 12.70
C ARG A 178 -4.57 10.19 11.22
N VAL A 179 -4.41 9.21 10.33
CA VAL A 179 -4.59 9.35 8.89
C VAL A 179 -5.79 8.56 8.39
N PRO A 180 -6.54 9.05 7.39
CA PRO A 180 -7.69 8.34 6.84
C PRO A 180 -7.27 7.08 6.10
N VAL A 181 -8.18 6.11 6.07
CA VAL A 181 -8.10 4.92 5.24
C VAL A 181 -9.05 5.09 4.05
N ILE A 182 -8.53 4.89 2.86
CA ILE A 182 -9.29 4.90 1.60
C ILE A 182 -9.57 3.45 1.23
N PRO A 183 -10.81 2.95 1.40
CA PRO A 183 -11.18 1.64 0.90
C PRO A 183 -10.97 1.60 -0.61
N THR A 184 -10.31 0.57 -1.11
CA THR A 184 -9.99 0.49 -2.54
C THR A 184 -10.28 -0.92 -3.05
N TYR A 185 -11.00 -1.01 -4.16
CA TYR A 185 -11.25 -2.27 -4.84
C TYR A 185 -10.50 -2.32 -6.17
N ILE A 186 -9.84 -3.46 -6.44
CA ILE A 186 -9.09 -3.71 -7.66
C ILE A 186 -9.65 -4.95 -8.34
N ARG A 187 -9.98 -4.83 -9.62
CA ARG A 187 -10.49 -5.90 -10.48
C ARG A 187 -9.58 -6.11 -11.68
N GLY A 188 -9.52 -7.35 -12.19
CA GLY A 188 -8.83 -7.71 -13.43
C GLY A 188 -7.35 -8.08 -13.27
N THR A 189 -6.74 -7.79 -12.13
CA THR A 189 -5.32 -8.09 -11.90
C THR A 189 -5.07 -9.57 -11.66
N LEU A 190 -5.99 -10.32 -11.06
CA LEU A 190 -5.93 -11.77 -10.89
C LEU A 190 -5.91 -12.49 -12.23
N GLU A 191 -6.80 -12.12 -13.11
CA GLU A 191 -6.95 -12.68 -14.46
C GLU A 191 -5.72 -12.37 -15.31
N SER A 192 -5.20 -11.15 -15.17
CA SER A 192 -3.99 -10.70 -15.88
C SER A 192 -2.73 -11.40 -15.38
N LEU A 193 -2.40 -11.27 -14.10
CA LEU A 193 -1.15 -11.77 -13.51
C LEU A 193 -1.39 -12.35 -12.10
N GLY A 194 -2.22 -13.41 -12.01
CA GLY A 194 -2.43 -14.14 -10.76
C GLY A 194 -1.20 -14.94 -10.32
N LEU A 195 -1.30 -15.53 -9.13
CA LEU A 195 -0.24 -16.37 -8.55
C LEU A 195 0.19 -17.47 -9.52
N GLY A 196 1.52 -17.63 -9.70
CA GLY A 196 2.12 -18.65 -10.58
C GLY A 196 2.23 -18.23 -12.05
N LYS A 197 1.72 -17.07 -12.44
CA LYS A 197 1.92 -16.50 -13.78
C LYS A 197 3.14 -15.60 -13.81
N TYR A 198 3.92 -15.65 -14.89
CA TYR A 198 5.12 -14.83 -15.07
C TYR A 198 4.91 -13.65 -16.01
N PHE A 199 3.96 -13.74 -16.93
CA PHE A 199 3.66 -12.70 -17.92
C PHE A 199 2.22 -12.24 -17.78
N PRO A 200 1.98 -10.91 -17.79
CA PRO A 200 0.63 -10.37 -17.72
C PRO A 200 -0.12 -10.66 -19.02
N ARG A 201 -1.37 -11.10 -18.90
CA ARG A 201 -2.31 -11.22 -20.03
C ARG A 201 -3.06 -9.90 -20.18
N ARG A 202 -3.42 -9.55 -21.41
CA ARG A 202 -4.27 -8.38 -21.69
C ARG A 202 -5.63 -8.58 -21.07
N GLN A 203 -5.95 -7.77 -20.06
CA GLN A 203 -7.18 -7.84 -19.29
C GLN A 203 -7.54 -6.42 -18.83
N PRO A 204 -8.79 -5.97 -18.95
CA PRO A 204 -9.23 -4.72 -18.37
C PRO A 204 -8.99 -4.72 -16.85
N ILE A 205 -8.44 -3.62 -16.35
CA ILE A 205 -8.21 -3.44 -14.91
C ILE A 205 -9.00 -2.22 -14.47
N THR A 206 -9.75 -2.36 -13.38
CA THR A 206 -10.49 -1.25 -12.76
C THR A 206 -10.02 -1.06 -11.33
N VAL A 207 -9.76 0.19 -10.96
CA VAL A 207 -9.45 0.61 -9.59
C VAL A 207 -10.54 1.55 -9.12
N VAL A 208 -11.24 1.18 -8.05
CA VAL A 208 -12.31 1.97 -7.44
C VAL A 208 -11.85 2.45 -6.07
N PHE A 209 -11.88 3.76 -5.84
CA PHE A 209 -11.60 4.37 -4.55
C PHE A 209 -12.91 4.75 -3.85
N GLY A 210 -13.07 4.31 -2.61
CA GLY A 210 -14.24 4.62 -1.79
C GLY A 210 -14.05 5.87 -0.94
N GLU A 211 -15.09 6.18 -0.14
CA GLU A 211 -15.07 7.31 0.79
C GLU A 211 -14.04 7.12 1.92
N PRO A 212 -13.29 8.17 2.29
CA PRO A 212 -12.28 8.10 3.34
C PRO A 212 -12.86 7.78 4.72
N MET A 213 -12.35 6.72 5.37
CA MET A 213 -12.74 6.30 6.71
C MET A 213 -11.73 6.80 7.75
N ARG A 214 -12.21 7.48 8.80
CA ARG A 214 -11.38 8.07 9.87
C ARG A 214 -11.53 7.28 11.16
N PHE A 215 -10.75 6.21 11.33
CA PHE A 215 -10.86 5.28 12.45
C PHE A 215 -10.45 5.87 13.82
N TRP A 216 -9.91 7.07 13.87
CA TRP A 216 -9.63 7.80 15.12
C TRP A 216 -10.74 8.78 15.52
N LYS A 217 -11.83 8.90 14.72
CA LYS A 217 -13.00 9.74 15.01
C LYS A 217 -14.22 8.88 15.31
N ALA A 218 -15.10 9.36 16.19
CA ALA A 218 -16.39 8.74 16.43
C ALA A 218 -17.25 8.74 15.14
N PRO A 219 -18.09 7.73 14.91
CA PRO A 219 -18.30 6.55 15.77
C PRO A 219 -17.23 5.45 15.58
N LEU A 220 -16.40 5.50 14.51
CA LEU A 220 -15.46 4.44 14.15
C LEU A 220 -14.37 4.21 15.20
N ALA A 221 -14.01 5.24 15.98
CA ALA A 221 -13.03 5.13 17.05
C ALA A 221 -13.49 4.19 18.20
N GLN A 222 -14.78 4.01 18.37
CA GLN A 222 -15.38 3.17 19.44
C GLN A 222 -15.36 1.67 19.11
N LEU A 223 -15.23 1.31 17.84
CA LEU A 223 -15.17 -0.08 17.42
C LEU A 223 -13.86 -0.74 17.88
N ARG A 224 -13.92 -2.02 18.23
CA ARG A 224 -12.69 -2.81 18.40
C ARG A 224 -11.91 -2.87 17.08
N PRO A 225 -10.58 -2.91 17.10
CA PRO A 225 -9.78 -2.89 15.85
C PRO A 225 -10.17 -3.98 14.84
N ALA A 226 -10.54 -5.17 15.32
CA ALA A 226 -10.98 -6.26 14.46
C ALA A 226 -12.36 -5.99 13.81
N GLU A 227 -13.29 -5.38 14.54
CA GLU A 227 -14.61 -4.98 14.02
C GLU A 227 -14.46 -3.87 12.97
N ALA A 228 -13.65 -2.87 13.27
CA ALA A 228 -13.35 -1.79 12.33
C ALA A 228 -12.69 -2.30 11.04
N ALA A 229 -11.81 -3.31 11.15
CA ALA A 229 -11.20 -3.95 9.98
C ALA A 229 -12.21 -4.78 9.17
N ARG A 230 -13.17 -5.45 9.82
CA ARG A 230 -14.29 -6.11 9.12
C ARG A 230 -15.13 -5.11 8.35
N LEU A 231 -15.53 -4.01 8.99
CA LEU A 231 -16.29 -2.94 8.34
C LEU A 231 -15.57 -2.39 7.10
N LEU A 232 -14.25 -2.20 7.17
CA LEU A 232 -13.44 -1.81 6.02
C LEU A 232 -13.50 -2.87 4.90
N GLY A 233 -13.37 -4.15 5.25
CA GLY A 233 -13.48 -5.26 4.30
C GLY A 233 -14.86 -5.35 3.66
N ASP A 234 -15.93 -5.12 4.43
CA ASP A 234 -17.32 -5.09 3.93
C ASP A 234 -17.51 -3.94 2.94
N ARG A 235 -16.92 -2.76 3.19
CA ARG A 235 -16.93 -1.65 2.25
C ARG A 235 -16.27 -2.00 0.92
N VAL A 236 -15.13 -2.69 0.96
CA VAL A 236 -14.44 -3.13 -0.28
C VAL A 236 -15.24 -4.21 -1.01
N ARG A 237 -15.93 -5.10 -0.29
CA ARG A 237 -16.86 -6.09 -0.89
C ARG A 237 -18.07 -5.44 -1.54
N ALA A 238 -18.68 -4.45 -0.89
CA ALA A 238 -19.78 -3.70 -1.47
C ALA A 238 -19.37 -3.02 -2.79
N MET A 239 -18.17 -2.40 -2.84
CA MET A 239 -17.65 -1.81 -4.08
C MET A 239 -17.45 -2.86 -5.19
N GLN A 240 -17.15 -4.12 -4.84
CA GLN A 240 -17.08 -5.23 -5.80
C GLN A 240 -18.47 -5.55 -6.36
N GLU A 241 -19.50 -5.54 -5.52
CA GLU A 241 -20.89 -5.82 -5.89
C GLU A 241 -21.45 -4.70 -6.77
N ASP A 242 -21.29 -3.43 -6.35
CA ASP A 242 -21.73 -2.25 -7.10
C ASP A 242 -21.13 -2.22 -8.53
N LEU A 243 -19.84 -2.58 -8.65
CA LEU A 243 -19.18 -2.62 -9.96
C LEU A 243 -19.71 -3.75 -10.85
N ARG A 244 -20.16 -4.87 -10.27
CA ARG A 244 -20.77 -5.98 -11.04
C ARG A 244 -22.17 -5.65 -11.53
N GLU A 245 -22.94 -4.92 -10.72
CA GLU A 245 -24.31 -4.52 -11.08
C GLU A 245 -24.35 -3.41 -12.13
N SER A 246 -23.24 -2.66 -12.28
CA SER A 246 -23.13 -1.56 -13.27
C SER A 246 -22.71 -2.03 -14.68
N GLU A 247 -22.45 -3.31 -14.89
CA GLU A 247 -22.08 -3.94 -16.18
C GLU A 247 -23.23 -4.66 -16.85
#